data_d1e4e038f3ad2f89ef8dac7afcccd53b
#
_entry.id   d1e4e038f3ad2f89ef8dac7afcccd53b
#
_cell.length_a   1.000
_cell.length_b   1.000
_cell.length_c   1.000
_cell.angle_alpha   90.00
_cell.angle_beta   90.00
_cell.angle_gamma   90.00
#
_symmetry.space_group_name_H-M   'P 1'
#
loop_
_entity.id
_entity.type
_entity.pdbx_description
1 polymer ?
#
loop_
_entity_poly.entity_id
_entity_poly.type
_entity_poly.pdbx_seq_one_letter_code
_entity_poly.pdbx_strand_id
1 'polypeptide(L)' 'MRKYQIDFQRVPVGQTFCSGGNEWFKRSTRTAHIINPVEYRGVWFYFGNLDKCTMYLQTKKGI' A
#
# COMPACT_ATOMS: atom_id res chain seq x y z
N MET A 1 14.76 4.87 -7.04
CA MET A 1 13.98 4.02 -6.16
C MET A 1 13.39 2.85 -6.90
N ARG A 2 13.50 1.66 -6.34
CA ARG A 2 12.98 0.50 -7.00
C ARG A 2 11.62 0.14 -6.52
N LYS A 3 10.79 -0.42 -7.34
CA LYS A 3 9.49 -0.87 -6.94
C LYS A 3 9.33 -2.35 -7.25
N TYR A 4 8.48 -3.01 -6.52
CA TYR A 4 8.23 -4.43 -6.69
C TYR A 4 6.81 -4.74 -6.31
N GLN A 5 6.30 -5.87 -6.82
CA GLN A 5 4.93 -6.29 -6.52
C GLN A 5 4.93 -7.40 -5.50
N ILE A 6 3.98 -7.32 -4.58
CA ILE A 6 3.77 -8.39 -3.61
C ILE A 6 2.29 -8.54 -3.37
N ASP A 7 1.90 -9.66 -2.80
CA ASP A 7 0.51 -9.89 -2.44
C ASP A 7 0.13 -9.01 -1.26
N PHE A 8 -1.12 -8.58 -1.23
CA PHE A 8 -1.60 -7.71 -0.15
C PHE A 8 -1.32 -8.32 1.22
N GLN A 9 -1.49 -9.64 1.36
CA GLN A 9 -1.28 -10.26 2.66
C GLN A 9 0.14 -10.09 3.17
N ARG A 10 1.09 -9.83 2.27
CA ARG A 10 2.49 -9.67 2.65
C ARG A 10 2.86 -8.23 2.95
N VAL A 11 1.98 -7.29 2.68
CA VAL A 11 2.23 -5.90 3.03
C VAL A 11 2.06 -5.78 4.54
N PRO A 12 3.05 -5.27 5.27
CA PRO A 12 2.89 -5.13 6.72
C PRO A 12 1.80 -4.12 7.06
N VAL A 13 1.04 -4.39 8.09
CA VAL A 13 0.05 -3.44 8.57
C VAL A 13 0.77 -2.18 9.02
N GLY A 14 0.26 -1.03 8.63
CA GLY A 14 0.90 0.24 8.95
C GLY A 14 1.83 0.76 7.88
N GLN A 15 1.97 0.01 6.77
CA GLN A 15 2.80 0.44 5.66
C GLN A 15 1.94 1.00 4.53
N THR A 16 2.56 1.82 3.70
CA THR A 16 1.88 2.34 2.52
C THR A 16 2.25 1.51 1.31
N PHE A 17 1.38 1.47 0.34
CA PHE A 17 1.62 0.77 -0.92
C PHE A 17 0.80 1.43 -2.01
N CYS A 18 1.05 1.06 -3.26
CA CYS A 18 0.30 1.60 -4.39
C CYS A 18 -0.51 0.49 -5.03
N SER A 19 -1.70 0.83 -5.46
CA SER A 19 -2.55 -0.11 -6.17
C SER A 19 -3.59 0.67 -6.96
N GLY A 20 -3.81 0.29 -8.22
CA GLY A 20 -4.84 0.92 -9.03
C GLY A 20 -4.64 2.41 -9.26
N GLY A 21 -3.40 2.87 -9.22
CA GLY A 21 -3.12 4.27 -9.42
C GLY A 21 -3.27 5.15 -8.19
N ASN A 22 -3.60 4.55 -7.06
CA ASN A 22 -3.75 5.28 -5.81
C ASN A 22 -2.70 4.83 -4.81
N GLU A 23 -2.43 5.66 -3.85
CA GLU A 23 -1.57 5.31 -2.73
C GLU A 23 -2.45 4.96 -1.54
N TRP A 24 -2.15 3.87 -0.89
CA TRP A 24 -2.96 3.31 0.18
C TRP A 24 -2.14 3.12 1.45
N PHE A 25 -2.85 3.07 2.56
CA PHE A 25 -2.25 2.76 3.86
C PHE A 25 -2.95 1.51 4.38
N LYS A 26 -2.20 0.46 4.68
CA LYS A 26 -2.78 -0.79 5.16
C LYS A 26 -3.15 -0.65 6.63
N ARG A 27 -4.45 -0.67 6.92
CA ARG A 27 -4.95 -0.44 8.28
C ARG A 27 -5.08 -1.70 9.08
N SER A 28 -5.31 -2.82 8.40
CA SER A 28 -5.50 -4.10 9.08
C SER A 28 -5.09 -5.19 8.12
N THR A 29 -5.28 -6.42 8.53
CA THR A 29 -4.89 -7.55 7.68
C THR A 29 -5.69 -7.64 6.40
N ARG A 30 -6.86 -7.00 6.34
CA ARG A 30 -7.72 -7.09 5.17
C ARG A 30 -8.17 -5.76 4.62
N THR A 31 -7.81 -4.65 5.22
CA THR A 31 -8.32 -3.36 4.79
C THR A 31 -7.22 -2.33 4.62
N ALA A 32 -7.48 -1.39 3.72
CA ALA A 32 -6.58 -0.27 3.51
C ALA A 32 -7.40 0.94 3.10
N HIS A 33 -6.89 2.12 3.33
CA HIS A 33 -7.57 3.32 2.90
C HIS A 33 -6.65 4.15 2.02
N ILE A 34 -7.27 4.98 1.18
CA ILE A 34 -6.53 5.80 0.23
C ILE A 34 -5.92 6.99 0.94
N ILE A 35 -4.67 7.28 0.61
CA ILE A 35 -3.99 8.48 1.08
C ILE A 35 -3.90 9.49 -0.05
N ASN A 36 -3.61 9.03 -1.24
CA ASN A 36 -3.53 9.88 -2.42
C ASN A 36 -4.27 9.21 -3.57
N PRO A 37 -4.97 9.95 -4.38
CA PRO A 37 -5.08 11.40 -4.38
C PRO A 37 -5.93 11.88 -3.21
N VAL A 38 -5.70 13.13 -2.83
CA VAL A 38 -6.32 13.69 -1.63
C VAL A 38 -7.85 13.71 -1.74
N GLU A 39 -8.39 13.77 -2.94
CA GLU A 39 -9.84 13.74 -3.14
C GLU A 39 -10.49 12.50 -2.60
N TYR A 40 -9.75 11.40 -2.54
CA TYR A 40 -10.29 10.13 -2.07
C TYR A 40 -9.70 9.72 -0.73
N ARG A 41 -8.97 10.62 -0.07
CA ARG A 41 -8.34 10.28 1.18
C ARG A 41 -9.37 9.80 2.19
N GLY A 42 -9.09 8.67 2.80
CA GLY A 42 -9.97 8.10 3.81
C GLY A 42 -10.93 7.05 3.28
N VAL A 43 -11.11 6.96 1.96
CA VAL A 43 -11.96 5.91 1.40
C VAL A 43 -11.25 4.59 1.61
N TRP A 44 -11.93 3.62 2.16
CA TRP A 44 -11.29 2.34 2.47
C TRP A 44 -12.00 1.18 1.79
N PHE A 45 -11.23 0.11 1.59
CA PHE A 45 -11.74 -1.06 0.91
C PHE A 45 -11.18 -2.31 1.56
N TYR A 46 -11.88 -3.41 1.37
CA TYR A 46 -11.34 -4.71 1.72
C TYR A 46 -10.48 -5.19 0.56
N PHE A 47 -9.36 -5.76 0.88
CA PHE A 47 -8.45 -6.33 -0.13
C PHE A 47 -8.40 -7.84 0.04
N GLY A 48 -8.26 -8.55 -1.07
CA GLY A 48 -8.02 -9.97 -1.02
C GLY A 48 -6.57 -10.25 -0.70
N ASN A 49 -6.30 -11.36 -0.07
CA ASN A 49 -4.95 -11.73 0.32
C ASN A 49 -4.00 -11.77 -0.86
N LEU A 50 -4.48 -12.11 -2.03
CA LEU A 50 -3.64 -12.24 -3.22
C LEU A 50 -3.70 -11.05 -4.16
N ASP A 51 -4.36 -9.98 -3.74
CA ASP A 51 -4.39 -8.77 -4.57
C ASP A 51 -2.99 -8.22 -4.68
N LYS A 52 -2.59 -7.82 -5.88
CA LYS A 52 -1.23 -7.35 -6.09
C LYS A 52 -1.09 -5.90 -5.68
N CYS A 53 -0.03 -5.63 -4.97
CA CYS A 53 0.28 -4.29 -4.51
C CYS A 53 1.69 -3.94 -4.93
N THR A 54 1.94 -2.67 -5.15
CA THR A 54 3.27 -2.19 -5.51
C THR A 54 3.89 -1.49 -4.31
N MET A 55 5.08 -1.92 -3.95
CA MET A 55 5.83 -1.31 -2.85
C MET A 55 7.09 -0.70 -3.41
N TYR A 56 7.58 0.35 -2.74
CA TYR A 56 8.83 0.95 -3.14
C TYR A 56 9.91 0.57 -2.13
N LEU A 57 11.02 0.09 -2.67
CA LEU A 57 12.13 -0.27 -1.81
C LEU A 57 12.79 1.00 -1.34
N GLN A 58 12.84 1.20 -0.03
CA GLN A 58 13.44 2.37 0.49
C GLN A 58 14.83 2.12 0.83
N THR A 59 15.74 2.89 0.31
CA THR A 59 17.10 2.75 0.65
C THR A 59 17.38 3.67 1.75
N LYS A 60 17.96 3.14 2.75
CA LYS A 60 18.19 3.92 3.82
C LYS A 60 19.27 4.75 3.53
N LYS A 61 19.29 5.80 3.52
CA LYS A 61 20.24 6.59 3.21
C LYS A 61 21.00 6.80 4.27
N GLY A 62 21.60 6.43 4.52
CA GLY A 62 22.26 6.54 5.49
C GLY A 62 22.69 7.47 6.19
N ILE A 63 22.38 7.44 6.02
CA ILE A 63 22.49 7.95 6.31
C ILE A 63 22.89 7.99 6.52
#